data_337a50fb97618e8b6874cafa4cc050cc
#
_entry.id   337a50fb97618e8b6874cafa4cc050cc
#
_cell.length_a   1.000
_cell.length_b   1.000
_cell.length_c   1.000
_cell.angle_alpha   90.00
_cell.angle_beta   90.00
_cell.angle_gamma   90.00
#
_symmetry.space_group_name_H-M   'P 1'
#
loop_
_entity.id
_entity.type
_entity.pdbx_description
1 polymer ?
#
loop_
_entity_poly.entity_id
_entity_poly.type
_entity_poly.pdbx_seq_one_letter_code
_entity_poly.pdbx_strand_id
1 'polypeptide(L)'
;VNKPLRRIAIFCGLLVLALMIRDNWLQYVRADELNANANNKRVQIERFAVERGNIITADGQVITGSVATQDTYYKFKRSWKDGPMWSPVTGYASQVFDATQLEKIDDGILSGTDNRLFFDRTLSMFTGEKKKGGNVVTTLNSAAQEAAFKGLGDKKGAVAAINPQTGAILALASTPSYDPAAFAGRSSNDSAAYKKLLDDKNAPMLNRALRQTYPPGSTFKVVTAAAALENGLYSTIDEPTRSPVPFKLPLSTQPLNNEGNIPCENATLKVALQYSCNTVFGKISDDLGNDKMKAEAEKFGFNKEIFNPVRTDASVFPKDNRPQNAMAGIGQASNRATPLQMAMVAAAVANDGKLMKPYMVDQLQAPNLDVLSKTQPEQMSQPVSAANAQKLQKMMEFVVSDGTGTSAQIPGVTVGGKTGTAQHGVGNSGNPYAWFISYAKAGDSSPVAVAVVIEGSDTTRDDIAGGKLAAPIAKDVMKAVLDSKK
;
A
#
# COMPACT_ATOMS: atom_id res chain seq x y z
N VAL A 1 -28.88 55.29 -39.00
CA VAL A 1 -28.07 54.12 -39.35
C VAL A 1 -28.79 53.34 -40.42
N ASN A 2 -28.17 53.13 -41.58
CA ASN A 2 -28.75 52.42 -42.74
C ASN A 2 -29.15 50.99 -42.32
N LYS A 3 -30.39 50.56 -42.66
CA LYS A 3 -30.89 49.22 -42.35
C LYS A 3 -29.92 48.07 -42.72
N PRO A 4 -29.20 48.11 -43.86
CA PRO A 4 -28.15 47.11 -44.17
C PRO A 4 -27.00 47.07 -43.17
N LEU A 5 -26.46 48.20 -42.75
CA LEU A 5 -25.38 48.31 -41.79
C LEU A 5 -25.77 47.74 -40.42
N ARG A 6 -27.00 47.97 -39.96
CA ARG A 6 -27.51 47.38 -38.70
C ARG A 6 -27.63 45.86 -38.82
N ARG A 7 -28.06 45.31 -39.94
CA ARG A 7 -28.13 43.85 -40.18
C ARG A 7 -26.75 43.20 -40.15
N ILE A 8 -25.75 43.84 -40.79
CA ILE A 8 -24.37 43.37 -40.76
C ILE A 8 -23.80 43.41 -39.35
N ALA A 9 -24.03 44.50 -38.62
CA ALA A 9 -23.56 44.62 -37.22
C ALA A 9 -24.19 43.54 -36.30
N ILE A 10 -25.50 43.27 -36.47
CA ILE A 10 -26.18 42.20 -35.71
C ILE A 10 -25.60 40.83 -36.11
N PHE A 11 -25.36 40.55 -37.38
CA PHE A 11 -24.77 39.29 -37.84
C PHE A 11 -23.36 39.09 -37.26
N CYS A 12 -22.51 40.12 -37.33
CA CYS A 12 -21.16 40.07 -36.72
C CYS A 12 -21.23 39.84 -35.19
N GLY A 13 -22.17 40.52 -34.50
CA GLY A 13 -22.42 40.31 -33.08
C GLY A 13 -22.82 38.87 -32.73
N LEU A 14 -23.69 38.25 -33.56
CA LEU A 14 -24.09 36.87 -33.38
C LEU A 14 -22.94 35.89 -33.64
N LEU A 15 -22.06 36.16 -34.62
CA LEU A 15 -20.85 35.35 -34.83
C LEU A 15 -19.90 35.42 -33.67
N VAL A 16 -19.65 36.63 -33.12
CA VAL A 16 -18.81 36.81 -31.89
C VAL A 16 -19.42 36.06 -30.70
N LEU A 17 -20.75 36.18 -30.51
CA LEU A 17 -21.44 35.46 -29.45
C LEU A 17 -21.32 33.95 -29.61
N ALA A 18 -21.49 33.44 -30.83
CA ALA A 18 -21.32 32.00 -31.14
C ALA A 18 -19.87 31.51 -30.82
N LEU A 19 -18.86 32.31 -31.18
CA LEU A 19 -17.47 32.04 -30.86
C LEU A 19 -17.24 32.03 -29.32
N MET A 20 -17.77 33.01 -28.60
CA MET A 20 -17.68 33.07 -27.15
C MET A 20 -18.34 31.85 -26.47
N ILE A 21 -19.53 31.46 -26.94
CA ILE A 21 -20.22 30.24 -26.46
C ILE A 21 -19.36 29.01 -26.73
N ARG A 22 -18.81 28.89 -27.95
CA ARG A 22 -17.98 27.77 -28.37
C ARG A 22 -16.69 27.69 -27.51
N ASP A 23 -16.02 28.83 -27.28
CA ASP A 23 -14.81 28.90 -26.46
C ASP A 23 -15.07 28.50 -25.01
N ASN A 24 -16.14 29.03 -24.43
CA ASN A 24 -16.53 28.63 -23.05
C ASN A 24 -16.88 27.15 -22.99
N TRP A 25 -17.58 26.61 -23.98
CA TRP A 25 -17.88 25.19 -24.03
C TRP A 25 -16.62 24.32 -24.14
N LEU A 26 -15.63 24.72 -24.97
CA LEU A 26 -14.34 24.02 -25.05
C LEU A 26 -13.55 24.10 -23.75
N GLN A 27 -13.53 25.29 -23.12
CA GLN A 27 -12.76 25.51 -21.88
C GLN A 27 -13.37 24.88 -20.64
N TYR A 28 -14.70 24.69 -20.60
CA TYR A 28 -15.38 24.13 -19.44
C TYR A 28 -15.80 22.68 -19.64
N VAL A 29 -16.49 22.37 -20.75
CA VAL A 29 -17.07 21.02 -20.96
C VAL A 29 -16.05 20.03 -21.52
N ARG A 30 -15.13 20.49 -22.39
CA ARG A 30 -14.14 19.61 -23.02
C ARG A 30 -12.71 19.77 -22.49
N ALA A 31 -12.50 20.59 -21.46
CA ALA A 31 -11.17 20.86 -20.91
C ALA A 31 -10.47 19.56 -20.48
N ASP A 32 -11.15 18.72 -19.71
CA ASP A 32 -10.58 17.48 -19.19
C ASP A 32 -10.22 16.50 -20.31
N GLU A 33 -11.10 16.35 -21.31
CA GLU A 33 -10.85 15.49 -22.47
C GLU A 33 -9.66 15.99 -23.31
N LEU A 34 -9.59 17.30 -23.55
CA LEU A 34 -8.50 17.91 -24.32
C LEU A 34 -7.18 17.87 -23.57
N ASN A 35 -7.20 18.06 -22.27
CA ASN A 35 -6.00 17.97 -21.43
C ASN A 35 -5.51 16.54 -21.27
N ALA A 36 -6.41 15.56 -21.22
CA ALA A 36 -6.09 14.14 -21.18
C ALA A 36 -5.60 13.56 -22.52
N ASN A 37 -5.71 14.31 -23.61
CA ASN A 37 -5.30 13.83 -24.93
C ASN A 37 -3.79 13.62 -25.01
N ALA A 38 -3.34 12.41 -25.32
CA ALA A 38 -1.93 12.04 -25.42
C ALA A 38 -1.11 12.89 -26.41
N ASN A 39 -1.75 13.51 -27.39
CA ASN A 39 -1.12 14.39 -28.36
C ASN A 39 -1.03 15.86 -27.88
N ASN A 40 -1.62 16.20 -26.74
CA ASN A 40 -1.58 17.56 -26.19
C ASN A 40 -0.27 17.83 -25.45
N LYS A 41 0.78 18.17 -26.19
CA LYS A 41 2.09 18.51 -25.64
C LYS A 41 2.09 19.77 -24.75
N ARG A 42 1.05 20.62 -24.83
CA ARG A 42 0.99 21.84 -24.01
C ARG A 42 0.95 21.52 -22.51
N VAL A 43 0.16 20.54 -22.13
CA VAL A 43 0.08 20.10 -20.71
C VAL A 43 1.44 19.62 -20.20
N GLN A 44 2.15 18.85 -21.03
CA GLN A 44 3.51 18.39 -20.68
C GLN A 44 4.51 19.54 -20.59
N ILE A 45 4.48 20.46 -21.56
CA ILE A 45 5.36 21.64 -21.54
C ILE A 45 5.07 22.48 -20.29
N GLU A 46 3.82 22.76 -19.97
CA GLU A 46 3.43 23.55 -18.81
C GLU A 46 3.90 22.91 -17.50
N ARG A 47 3.78 21.60 -17.38
CA ARG A 47 4.23 20.81 -16.22
C ARG A 47 5.73 21.00 -15.90
N PHE A 48 6.57 21.19 -16.93
CA PHE A 48 8.02 21.34 -16.79
C PHE A 48 8.55 22.74 -17.14
N ALA A 49 7.66 23.70 -17.42
CA ALA A 49 8.03 25.10 -17.66
C ALA A 49 8.34 25.86 -16.37
N VAL A 50 7.88 25.35 -15.23
CA VAL A 50 8.08 25.92 -13.90
C VAL A 50 8.79 24.92 -12.99
N GLU A 51 9.42 25.45 -11.92
CA GLU A 51 10.00 24.63 -10.88
C GLU A 51 8.89 23.86 -10.16
N ARG A 52 8.92 22.55 -10.29
CA ARG A 52 7.94 21.64 -9.71
C ARG A 52 8.16 21.55 -8.21
N GLY A 53 7.10 21.63 -7.42
CA GLY A 53 7.16 21.51 -5.95
C GLY A 53 7.67 20.16 -5.50
N ASN A 54 7.93 20.00 -4.21
CA ASN A 54 8.58 18.83 -3.65
C ASN A 54 7.59 17.84 -3.06
N ILE A 55 7.96 16.55 -3.10
CA ILE A 55 7.37 15.51 -2.25
C ILE A 55 8.31 15.39 -1.05
N ILE A 56 7.73 15.43 0.17
CA ILE A 56 8.45 15.57 1.44
C ILE A 56 7.92 14.49 2.40
N THR A 57 8.80 13.89 3.21
CA THR A 57 8.41 12.94 4.27
C THR A 57 7.80 13.67 5.46
N ALA A 58 7.16 12.91 6.38
CA ALA A 58 6.59 13.45 7.62
C ALA A 58 7.65 14.09 8.54
N ASP A 59 8.89 13.60 8.49
CA ASP A 59 10.04 14.12 9.22
C ASP A 59 10.83 15.20 8.46
N GLY A 60 10.27 15.75 7.37
CA GLY A 60 10.79 16.91 6.65
C GLY A 60 11.88 16.61 5.63
N GLN A 61 12.20 15.35 5.34
CA GLN A 61 13.15 15.02 4.30
C GLN A 61 12.56 15.29 2.92
N VAL A 62 13.22 16.12 2.12
CA VAL A 62 12.86 16.36 0.72
C VAL A 62 13.28 15.15 -0.13
N ILE A 63 12.31 14.52 -0.77
CA ILE A 63 12.51 13.32 -1.60
C ILE A 63 12.77 13.69 -3.06
N THR A 64 12.04 14.69 -3.56
CA THR A 64 12.08 15.08 -4.98
C THR A 64 12.45 16.53 -5.15
N GLY A 65 13.02 16.88 -6.30
CA GLY A 65 13.41 18.23 -6.65
C GLY A 65 13.25 18.50 -8.14
N SER A 66 13.69 19.67 -8.56
CA SER A 66 13.71 20.09 -9.96
C SER A 66 15.10 20.62 -10.32
N VAL A 67 15.61 20.18 -11.47
CA VAL A 67 16.90 20.64 -12.01
C VAL A 67 16.63 21.45 -13.28
N ALA A 68 17.19 22.66 -13.36
CA ALA A 68 17.08 23.50 -14.54
C ALA A 68 17.75 22.84 -15.75
N THR A 69 17.14 23.00 -16.93
CA THR A 69 17.66 22.51 -18.21
C THR A 69 18.00 23.69 -19.11
N GLN A 70 18.68 23.45 -20.22
CA GLN A 70 18.94 24.44 -21.26
C GLN A 70 17.81 24.53 -22.31
N ASP A 71 16.72 23.80 -22.11
CA ASP A 71 15.60 23.78 -23.05
C ASP A 71 14.68 24.99 -22.88
N THR A 72 14.20 25.53 -23.98
CA THR A 72 13.34 26.73 -23.97
C THR A 72 11.95 26.42 -23.41
N TYR A 73 11.42 25.23 -23.66
CA TYR A 73 10.06 24.81 -23.29
C TYR A 73 10.05 23.99 -22.00
N TYR A 74 10.93 22.98 -21.91
CA TYR A 74 11.08 22.11 -20.75
C TYR A 74 12.20 22.64 -19.86
N LYS A 75 11.94 23.77 -19.20
CA LYS A 75 12.94 24.51 -18.41
C LYS A 75 13.49 23.74 -17.24
N PHE A 76 12.74 22.75 -16.74
CA PHE A 76 13.11 21.94 -15.60
C PHE A 76 12.93 20.45 -15.91
N LYS A 77 13.76 19.62 -15.27
CA LYS A 77 13.66 18.18 -15.23
C LYS A 77 13.48 17.73 -13.78
N ARG A 78 12.66 16.72 -13.55
CA ARG A 78 12.43 16.15 -12.22
C ARG A 78 13.69 15.43 -11.74
N SER A 79 13.98 15.51 -10.43
CA SER A 79 15.07 14.80 -9.77
C SER A 79 14.58 14.12 -8.49
N TRP A 80 15.30 13.09 -8.07
CA TRP A 80 15.01 12.32 -6.85
C TRP A 80 16.28 12.18 -6.03
N LYS A 81 16.13 12.23 -4.70
CA LYS A 81 17.11 11.74 -3.76
C LYS A 81 16.80 10.26 -3.51
N ASP A 82 17.77 9.38 -3.71
CA ASP A 82 17.59 7.93 -3.56
C ASP A 82 16.38 7.37 -4.33
N GLY A 83 16.31 7.67 -5.64
CA GLY A 83 15.19 7.34 -6.51
C GLY A 83 14.64 5.92 -6.36
N PRO A 84 15.48 4.85 -6.35
CA PRO A 84 15.00 3.48 -6.18
C PRO A 84 14.25 3.22 -4.86
N MET A 85 14.63 3.86 -3.77
CA MET A 85 13.97 3.71 -2.47
C MET A 85 12.58 4.35 -2.47
N TRP A 86 12.42 5.48 -3.16
CA TRP A 86 11.20 6.29 -3.11
C TRP A 86 10.24 6.07 -4.28
N SER A 87 10.70 5.48 -5.39
CA SER A 87 9.87 5.29 -6.59
C SER A 87 8.57 4.52 -6.35
N PRO A 88 8.46 3.55 -5.41
CA PRO A 88 7.18 2.91 -5.10
C PRO A 88 6.13 3.88 -4.57
N VAL A 89 6.54 4.99 -3.96
CA VAL A 89 5.67 6.04 -3.42
C VAL A 89 5.49 7.19 -4.40
N THR A 90 6.59 7.80 -4.81
CA THR A 90 6.55 8.99 -5.66
C THR A 90 6.09 8.67 -7.08
N GLY A 91 6.42 7.49 -7.59
CA GLY A 91 6.38 7.21 -9.00
C GLY A 91 7.47 7.97 -9.74
N TYR A 92 7.19 8.32 -10.98
CA TYR A 92 8.04 9.16 -11.82
C TYR A 92 7.24 10.30 -12.44
N ALA A 93 7.95 11.35 -12.87
CA ALA A 93 7.48 12.40 -13.75
C ALA A 93 8.51 12.60 -14.87
N SER A 94 8.13 12.25 -16.10
CA SER A 94 9.01 12.30 -17.27
C SER A 94 8.52 13.33 -18.28
N GLN A 95 9.45 13.99 -18.95
CA GLN A 95 9.13 14.91 -20.03
C GLN A 95 8.51 14.21 -21.26
N VAL A 96 8.54 12.87 -21.31
CA VAL A 96 8.02 12.04 -22.44
C VAL A 96 6.96 11.04 -21.99
N PHE A 97 7.15 10.39 -20.85
CA PHE A 97 6.38 9.21 -20.44
C PHE A 97 5.29 9.50 -19.40
N ASP A 98 4.84 10.77 -19.32
CA ASP A 98 3.84 11.21 -18.33
C ASP A 98 4.34 11.07 -16.87
N ALA A 99 3.45 10.79 -15.94
CA ALA A 99 3.76 10.62 -14.52
C ALA A 99 2.96 9.44 -13.93
N THR A 100 3.39 8.94 -12.76
CA THR A 100 2.70 7.88 -12.02
C THR A 100 2.67 8.19 -10.52
N GLN A 101 1.90 7.40 -9.76
CA GLN A 101 1.79 7.50 -8.30
C GLN A 101 1.51 8.95 -7.83
N LEU A 102 2.16 9.44 -6.77
CA LEU A 102 1.97 10.80 -6.24
C LEU A 102 2.34 11.89 -7.24
N GLU A 103 3.36 11.67 -8.07
CA GLU A 103 3.72 12.61 -9.14
C GLU A 103 2.58 12.85 -10.14
N LYS A 104 1.72 11.85 -10.36
CA LYS A 104 0.54 11.95 -11.22
C LYS A 104 -0.68 12.47 -10.49
N ILE A 105 -0.95 11.95 -9.29
CA ILE A 105 -2.18 12.23 -8.53
C ILE A 105 -2.18 13.69 -8.06
N ASP A 106 -1.05 14.17 -7.56
CA ASP A 106 -0.89 15.54 -7.06
C ASP A 106 -0.19 16.46 -8.08
N ASP A 107 -0.25 16.12 -9.38
CA ASP A 107 0.39 16.87 -10.46
C ASP A 107 0.01 18.34 -10.47
N GLY A 108 -1.28 18.65 -10.24
CA GLY A 108 -1.78 20.02 -10.19
C GLY A 108 -1.11 20.87 -9.09
N ILE A 109 -0.91 20.31 -7.90
CA ILE A 109 -0.19 20.96 -6.81
C ILE A 109 1.28 21.11 -7.18
N LEU A 110 1.92 20.00 -7.55
CA LEU A 110 3.35 19.96 -7.85
C LEU A 110 3.75 20.85 -9.04
N SER A 111 2.88 21.01 -10.04
CA SER A 111 3.09 21.91 -11.20
C SER A 111 2.61 23.35 -10.96
N GLY A 112 1.89 23.61 -9.85
CA GLY A 112 1.30 24.91 -9.56
C GLY A 112 0.07 25.25 -10.41
N THR A 113 -0.60 24.26 -11.00
CA THR A 113 -1.79 24.46 -11.84
C THR A 113 -3.11 24.24 -11.09
N ASP A 114 -3.07 23.70 -9.88
CA ASP A 114 -4.26 23.44 -9.04
C ASP A 114 -5.02 24.74 -8.74
N ASN A 115 -6.35 24.67 -8.73
CA ASN A 115 -7.22 25.83 -8.48
C ASN A 115 -7.04 26.42 -7.08
N ARG A 116 -6.66 25.62 -6.09
CA ARG A 116 -6.36 26.09 -4.71
C ARG A 116 -5.18 27.05 -4.67
N LEU A 117 -4.30 27.01 -5.67
CA LEU A 117 -3.15 27.91 -5.85
C LEU A 117 -3.47 29.18 -6.65
N PHE A 118 -4.77 29.45 -6.92
CA PHE A 118 -5.17 30.60 -7.75
C PHE A 118 -4.68 31.94 -7.19
N PHE A 119 -4.80 32.16 -5.88
CA PHE A 119 -4.37 33.39 -5.23
C PHE A 119 -2.84 33.55 -5.30
N ASP A 120 -2.08 32.50 -5.03
CA ASP A 120 -0.62 32.54 -5.13
C ASP A 120 -0.17 32.82 -6.57
N ARG A 121 -0.82 32.22 -7.56
CA ARG A 121 -0.56 32.50 -8.98
C ARG A 121 -0.86 33.94 -9.36
N THR A 122 -1.97 34.49 -8.85
CA THR A 122 -2.38 35.85 -9.15
C THR A 122 -1.44 36.84 -8.48
N LEU A 123 -1.07 36.62 -7.22
CA LEU A 123 -0.14 37.45 -6.49
C LEU A 123 1.24 37.47 -7.17
N SER A 124 1.75 36.31 -7.59
CA SER A 124 3.05 36.20 -8.27
C SER A 124 3.11 37.00 -9.60
N MET A 125 1.95 37.15 -10.30
CA MET A 125 1.87 37.99 -11.50
C MET A 125 2.06 39.49 -11.20
N PHE A 126 1.64 39.94 -10.01
CA PHE A 126 1.79 41.35 -9.58
C PHE A 126 3.12 41.61 -8.90
N THR A 127 3.65 40.64 -8.15
CA THR A 127 4.94 40.79 -7.44
C THR A 127 6.16 40.51 -8.33
N GLY A 128 5.97 39.91 -9.50
CA GLY A 128 7.05 39.46 -10.38
C GLY A 128 7.84 38.26 -9.86
N GLU A 129 7.34 37.57 -8.83
CA GLU A 129 7.96 36.36 -8.32
C GLU A 129 7.84 35.23 -9.33
N LYS A 130 8.85 34.36 -9.37
CA LYS A 130 8.83 33.22 -10.26
C LYS A 130 7.77 32.21 -9.79
N LYS A 131 6.87 31.83 -10.67
CA LYS A 131 5.88 30.79 -10.43
C LYS A 131 6.59 29.48 -10.04
N LYS A 132 6.13 28.84 -8.95
CA LYS A 132 6.59 27.55 -8.43
C LYS A 132 5.42 26.65 -8.12
N GLY A 133 5.66 25.33 -8.09
CA GLY A 133 4.69 24.37 -7.61
C GLY A 133 4.60 24.32 -6.09
N GLY A 134 3.46 23.86 -5.58
CA GLY A 134 3.25 23.56 -4.16
C GLY A 134 3.84 22.20 -3.77
N ASN A 135 3.90 21.90 -2.47
CA ASN A 135 4.50 20.68 -1.96
C ASN A 135 3.44 19.64 -1.54
N VAL A 136 3.84 18.37 -1.60
CA VAL A 136 3.10 17.23 -1.07
C VAL A 136 3.88 16.68 0.13
N VAL A 137 3.32 16.87 1.33
CA VAL A 137 3.90 16.29 2.56
C VAL A 137 3.24 14.94 2.79
N THR A 138 4.05 13.89 2.82
CA THR A 138 3.59 12.52 3.02
C THR A 138 3.58 12.13 4.49
N THR A 139 2.95 11.00 4.80
CA THR A 139 2.97 10.39 6.14
C THR A 139 4.20 9.51 6.38
N LEU A 140 5.07 9.38 5.39
CA LEU A 140 6.21 8.47 5.43
C LEU A 140 7.26 8.90 6.44
N ASN A 141 7.79 7.93 7.15
CA ASN A 141 8.94 8.06 8.05
C ASN A 141 10.21 7.62 7.30
N SER A 142 11.19 8.50 7.17
CA SER A 142 12.39 8.21 6.36
C SER A 142 13.18 7.04 6.90
N ALA A 143 13.34 6.92 8.22
CA ALA A 143 14.10 5.82 8.84
C ALA A 143 13.39 4.47 8.64
N ALA A 144 12.06 4.44 8.73
CA ALA A 144 11.27 3.23 8.48
C ALA A 144 11.31 2.80 7.01
N GLN A 145 11.26 3.76 6.08
CA GLN A 145 11.38 3.49 4.65
C GLN A 145 12.77 2.94 4.31
N GLU A 146 13.82 3.55 4.86
CA GLU A 146 15.19 3.09 4.67
C GLU A 146 15.40 1.68 5.22
N ALA A 147 14.89 1.39 6.44
CA ALA A 147 14.94 0.06 7.04
C ALA A 147 14.20 -0.98 6.16
N ALA A 148 13.03 -0.62 5.65
CA ALA A 148 12.24 -1.48 4.77
C ALA A 148 12.98 -1.78 3.45
N PHE A 149 13.53 -0.76 2.80
CA PHE A 149 14.21 -0.90 1.51
C PHE A 149 15.53 -1.68 1.66
N LYS A 150 16.36 -1.34 2.67
CA LYS A 150 17.61 -2.05 2.96
C LYS A 150 17.38 -3.50 3.39
N GLY A 151 16.33 -3.75 4.18
CA GLY A 151 15.96 -5.10 4.61
C GLY A 151 15.55 -6.01 3.46
N LEU A 152 14.85 -5.48 2.46
CA LEU A 152 14.56 -6.20 1.23
C LEU A 152 15.85 -6.48 0.43
N GLY A 153 16.74 -5.49 0.28
CA GLY A 153 17.97 -5.63 -0.48
C GLY A 153 17.70 -6.19 -1.87
N ASP A 154 18.40 -7.26 -2.26
CA ASP A 154 18.24 -7.92 -3.56
C ASP A 154 17.06 -8.90 -3.63
N LYS A 155 16.35 -9.12 -2.52
CA LYS A 155 15.18 -10.01 -2.50
C LYS A 155 14.02 -9.39 -3.26
N LYS A 156 13.30 -10.19 -4.01
CA LYS A 156 12.05 -9.78 -4.65
C LYS A 156 10.92 -9.81 -3.61
N GLY A 157 10.33 -8.65 -3.34
CA GLY A 157 9.31 -8.58 -2.28
C GLY A 157 8.79 -7.19 -2.02
N ALA A 158 8.07 -7.03 -0.90
CA ALA A 158 7.51 -5.76 -0.48
C ALA A 158 7.36 -5.64 1.04
N VAL A 159 7.38 -4.40 1.51
CA VAL A 159 7.07 -4.01 2.89
C VAL A 159 6.01 -2.93 2.87
N ALA A 160 5.01 -3.06 3.72
CA ALA A 160 4.07 -1.99 4.05
C ALA A 160 4.04 -1.79 5.58
N ALA A 161 4.23 -0.56 6.04
CA ALA A 161 4.11 -0.19 7.43
C ALA A 161 3.06 0.91 7.59
N ILE A 162 2.22 0.80 8.62
CA ILE A 162 1.09 1.69 8.86
C ILE A 162 0.99 2.03 10.34
N ASN A 163 0.54 3.24 10.66
CA ASN A 163 0.16 3.61 12.02
C ASN A 163 -1.25 3.06 12.31
N PRO A 164 -1.42 2.16 13.28
CA PRO A 164 -2.72 1.56 13.60
C PRO A 164 -3.79 2.54 14.02
N GLN A 165 -3.44 3.62 14.74
CA GLN A 165 -4.39 4.58 15.29
C GLN A 165 -4.94 5.54 14.23
N THR A 166 -4.14 5.84 13.19
CA THR A 166 -4.48 6.87 12.20
C THR A 166 -4.75 6.34 10.81
N GLY A 167 -4.15 5.19 10.45
CA GLY A 167 -4.12 4.70 9.08
C GLY A 167 -2.99 5.30 8.23
N ALA A 168 -2.14 6.17 8.79
CA ALA A 168 -1.03 6.78 8.08
C ALA A 168 0.00 5.72 7.64
N ILE A 169 0.33 5.67 6.36
CA ILE A 169 1.36 4.78 5.81
C ILE A 169 2.73 5.36 6.19
N LEU A 170 3.52 4.58 6.93
CA LEU A 170 4.83 4.99 7.44
C LEU A 170 5.99 4.56 6.54
N ALA A 171 5.84 3.43 5.86
CA ALA A 171 6.78 2.95 4.85
C ALA A 171 6.08 2.11 3.80
N LEU A 172 6.58 2.18 2.57
CA LEU A 172 6.07 1.43 1.42
C LEU A 172 7.23 1.10 0.48
N ALA A 173 7.84 -0.06 0.64
CA ALA A 173 8.96 -0.50 -0.16
C ALA A 173 8.56 -1.66 -1.09
N SER A 174 9.17 -1.69 -2.26
CA SER A 174 8.97 -2.74 -3.28
C SER A 174 10.28 -2.98 -4.02
N THR A 175 10.71 -4.23 -4.12
CA THR A 175 11.92 -4.64 -4.84
C THR A 175 11.64 -5.79 -5.82
N PRO A 176 12.39 -5.89 -6.94
CA PRO A 176 13.32 -4.87 -7.42
C PRO A 176 12.63 -3.53 -7.69
N SER A 177 13.39 -2.46 -7.65
CA SER A 177 12.93 -1.09 -7.87
C SER A 177 13.66 -0.44 -9.04
N TYR A 178 13.40 0.85 -9.30
CA TYR A 178 13.99 1.58 -10.42
C TYR A 178 14.34 3.01 -10.01
N ASP A 179 15.32 3.61 -10.72
CA ASP A 179 15.62 5.03 -10.56
C ASP A 179 14.80 5.87 -11.57
N PRO A 180 13.83 6.67 -11.12
CA PRO A 180 13.05 7.53 -12.01
C PRO A 180 13.88 8.60 -12.72
N ALA A 181 15.02 9.01 -12.15
CA ALA A 181 15.90 10.02 -12.73
C ALA A 181 16.52 9.55 -14.07
N ALA A 182 16.62 8.24 -14.29
CA ALA A 182 17.20 7.65 -15.49
C ALA A 182 16.42 7.94 -16.78
N PHE A 183 15.11 8.30 -16.66
CA PHE A 183 14.24 8.59 -17.81
C PHE A 183 13.33 9.80 -17.60
N ALA A 184 13.70 10.69 -16.67
CA ALA A 184 12.95 11.91 -16.38
C ALA A 184 13.01 12.94 -17.53
N GLY A 185 14.04 12.90 -18.37
CA GLY A 185 14.26 13.77 -19.52
C GLY A 185 13.57 13.28 -20.79
N ARG A 186 14.15 13.69 -21.95
CA ARG A 186 13.62 13.39 -23.28
C ARG A 186 14.69 12.97 -24.31
N SER A 187 15.86 12.59 -23.84
CA SER A 187 16.92 12.08 -24.71
C SER A 187 16.65 10.66 -25.18
N SER A 188 17.40 10.21 -26.18
CA SER A 188 17.39 8.81 -26.61
C SER A 188 17.78 7.85 -25.48
N ASN A 189 18.68 8.27 -24.58
CA ASN A 189 19.07 7.50 -23.39
C ASN A 189 17.91 7.36 -22.40
N ASP A 190 17.14 8.42 -22.16
CA ASP A 190 15.91 8.36 -21.33
C ASP A 190 14.93 7.34 -21.90
N SER A 191 14.74 7.35 -23.22
CA SER A 191 13.83 6.40 -23.90
C SER A 191 14.32 4.97 -23.82
N ALA A 192 15.61 4.74 -23.98
CA ALA A 192 16.23 3.43 -23.86
C ALA A 192 16.15 2.87 -22.42
N ALA A 193 16.38 3.73 -21.41
CA ALA A 193 16.26 3.37 -20.00
C ALA A 193 14.81 2.96 -19.64
N TYR A 194 13.82 3.73 -20.08
CA TYR A 194 12.41 3.43 -19.86
C TYR A 194 12.01 2.09 -20.51
N LYS A 195 12.41 1.88 -21.77
CA LYS A 195 12.14 0.63 -22.47
C LYS A 195 12.76 -0.57 -21.76
N LYS A 196 14.02 -0.46 -21.29
CA LYS A 196 14.68 -1.52 -20.53
C LYS A 196 13.88 -1.93 -19.29
N LEU A 197 13.31 -0.96 -18.57
CA LEU A 197 12.47 -1.23 -17.38
C LEU A 197 11.14 -1.90 -17.75
N LEU A 198 10.52 -1.53 -18.88
CA LEU A 198 9.29 -2.18 -19.36
C LEU A 198 9.51 -3.63 -19.80
N ASP A 199 10.67 -3.91 -20.40
CA ASP A 199 11.01 -5.25 -20.91
C ASP A 199 11.56 -6.17 -19.81
N ASP A 200 11.82 -5.65 -18.59
CA ASP A 200 12.35 -6.43 -17.47
C ASP A 200 11.27 -7.36 -16.87
N LYS A 201 11.50 -8.68 -16.97
CA LYS A 201 10.61 -9.73 -16.45
C LYS A 201 10.41 -9.66 -14.94
N ASN A 202 11.32 -9.02 -14.21
CA ASN A 202 11.19 -8.82 -12.77
C ASN A 202 10.24 -7.66 -12.42
N ALA A 203 9.74 -6.94 -13.43
CA ALA A 203 8.79 -5.84 -13.29
C ALA A 203 9.17 -4.84 -12.18
N PRO A 204 10.32 -4.13 -12.30
CA PRO A 204 10.81 -3.22 -11.26
C PRO A 204 9.88 -2.00 -11.05
N MET A 205 9.08 -1.65 -12.06
CA MET A 205 8.11 -0.55 -11.98
C MET A 205 6.81 -0.95 -11.26
N LEU A 206 6.61 -2.23 -10.95
CA LEU A 206 5.44 -2.70 -10.22
C LEU A 206 5.58 -2.38 -8.72
N ASN A 207 4.66 -1.58 -8.19
CA ASN A 207 4.54 -1.41 -6.74
C ASN A 207 3.89 -2.64 -6.11
N ARG A 208 4.72 -3.59 -5.68
CA ARG A 208 4.27 -4.88 -5.11
C ARG A 208 3.49 -4.71 -3.83
N ALA A 209 3.75 -3.67 -3.06
CA ALA A 209 3.05 -3.42 -1.80
C ALA A 209 1.56 -3.10 -2.01
N LEU A 210 1.20 -2.52 -3.17
CA LEU A 210 -0.15 -2.07 -3.49
C LEU A 210 -0.81 -2.85 -4.64
N ARG A 211 -0.01 -3.33 -5.62
CA ARG A 211 -0.52 -3.80 -6.91
C ARG A 211 -0.27 -5.28 -7.17
N GLN A 212 0.39 -5.98 -6.26
CA GLN A 212 0.60 -7.42 -6.36
C GLN A 212 -0.14 -8.13 -5.23
N THR A 213 -0.96 -9.11 -5.59
CA THR A 213 -1.64 -9.96 -4.62
C THR A 213 -0.96 -11.33 -4.54
N TYR A 214 -0.79 -11.82 -3.33
CA TYR A 214 -0.17 -13.10 -3.02
C TYR A 214 -1.09 -13.94 -2.16
N PRO A 215 -1.02 -15.28 -2.17
CA PRO A 215 -1.59 -16.09 -1.10
C PRO A 215 -1.00 -15.63 0.24
N PRO A 216 -1.82 -15.21 1.22
CA PRO A 216 -1.30 -14.73 2.50
C PRO A 216 -0.74 -15.86 3.38
N GLY A 217 -1.05 -17.12 3.06
CA GLY A 217 -0.66 -18.27 3.86
C GLY A 217 -1.08 -18.12 5.31
N SER A 218 -0.30 -18.68 6.22
CA SER A 218 -0.61 -18.69 7.65
C SER A 218 -0.81 -17.33 8.32
N THR A 219 -0.48 -16.21 7.67
CA THR A 219 -0.80 -14.88 8.21
C THR A 219 -2.30 -14.62 8.22
N PHE A 220 -3.07 -15.24 7.31
CA PHE A 220 -4.53 -15.14 7.27
C PHE A 220 -5.21 -15.82 8.47
N LYS A 221 -4.51 -16.72 9.18
CA LYS A 221 -5.05 -17.37 10.40
C LYS A 221 -5.44 -16.37 11.50
N VAL A 222 -4.89 -15.15 11.46
CA VAL A 222 -5.31 -14.05 12.35
C VAL A 222 -6.76 -13.65 12.03
N VAL A 223 -7.13 -13.54 10.75
CA VAL A 223 -8.52 -13.28 10.32
C VAL A 223 -9.44 -14.46 10.67
N THR A 224 -8.97 -15.68 10.49
CA THR A 224 -9.75 -16.90 10.85
C THR A 224 -9.97 -16.99 12.35
N ALA A 225 -8.97 -16.64 13.18
CA ALA A 225 -9.11 -16.55 14.62
C ALA A 225 -10.11 -15.46 15.05
N ALA A 226 -10.04 -14.30 14.39
CA ALA A 226 -11.01 -13.23 14.57
C ALA A 226 -12.44 -13.69 14.28
N ALA A 227 -12.65 -14.34 13.13
CA ALA A 227 -13.94 -14.91 12.75
C ALA A 227 -14.46 -15.91 13.79
N ALA A 228 -13.58 -16.77 14.32
CA ALA A 228 -13.96 -17.75 15.34
C ALA A 228 -14.42 -17.09 16.65
N LEU A 229 -13.71 -16.04 17.10
CA LEU A 229 -14.05 -15.32 18.33
C LEU A 229 -15.32 -14.47 18.16
N GLU A 230 -15.44 -13.73 17.04
CA GLU A 230 -16.58 -12.85 16.77
C GLU A 230 -17.89 -13.63 16.51
N ASN A 231 -17.82 -14.86 16.00
CA ASN A 231 -18.98 -15.72 15.82
C ASN A 231 -19.24 -16.62 17.03
N GLY A 232 -18.51 -16.47 18.15
CA GLY A 232 -18.73 -17.21 19.38
C GLY A 232 -18.41 -18.72 19.27
N LEU A 233 -17.57 -19.13 18.30
CA LEU A 233 -17.13 -20.53 18.19
C LEU A 233 -16.27 -20.93 19.39
N TYR A 234 -15.51 -19.97 19.92
CA TYR A 234 -14.74 -20.08 21.17
C TYR A 234 -14.94 -18.83 22.02
N SER A 235 -15.16 -19.01 23.31
CA SER A 235 -15.29 -17.91 24.28
C SER A 235 -13.94 -17.46 24.83
N THR A 236 -12.96 -18.36 24.89
CA THR A 236 -11.59 -18.08 25.34
C THR A 236 -10.55 -18.62 24.34
N ILE A 237 -9.32 -18.14 24.47
CA ILE A 237 -8.19 -18.61 23.64
C ILE A 237 -7.54 -19.88 24.19
N ASP A 238 -7.93 -20.30 25.41
CA ASP A 238 -7.35 -21.42 26.13
C ASP A 238 -8.23 -22.69 26.13
N GLU A 239 -9.42 -22.63 25.53
CA GLU A 239 -10.27 -23.80 25.38
C GLU A 239 -9.81 -24.69 24.20
N PRO A 240 -9.94 -26.04 24.35
CA PRO A 240 -9.55 -26.99 23.32
C PRO A 240 -10.40 -26.85 22.06
N THR A 241 -9.76 -26.89 20.88
CA THR A 241 -10.47 -26.74 19.59
C THR A 241 -11.08 -28.05 19.06
N ARG A 242 -10.80 -29.17 19.69
CA ARG A 242 -11.22 -30.51 19.25
C ARG A 242 -10.83 -30.80 17.78
N SER A 243 -9.67 -30.30 17.39
CA SER A 243 -9.15 -30.47 16.04
C SER A 243 -8.35 -31.76 15.90
N PRO A 244 -8.66 -32.63 14.95
CA PRO A 244 -7.89 -33.85 14.72
C PRO A 244 -6.58 -33.55 13.96
N VAL A 245 -5.62 -34.48 14.07
CA VAL A 245 -4.40 -34.49 13.25
C VAL A 245 -4.27 -35.87 12.61
N PRO A 246 -4.32 -35.97 11.27
CA PRO A 246 -4.61 -34.91 10.30
C PRO A 246 -6.11 -34.51 10.31
N PHE A 247 -6.41 -33.30 9.77
CA PHE A 247 -7.78 -32.90 9.47
C PHE A 247 -8.17 -33.36 8.05
N LYS A 248 -9.12 -34.24 7.95
CA LYS A 248 -9.67 -34.67 6.66
C LYS A 248 -10.50 -33.53 6.07
N LEU A 249 -10.10 -32.99 4.90
CA LEU A 249 -10.89 -31.99 4.23
C LEU A 249 -12.31 -32.49 3.91
N PRO A 250 -13.34 -31.68 4.15
CA PRO A 250 -14.72 -32.07 3.90
C PRO A 250 -14.93 -32.40 2.42
N LEU A 251 -15.77 -33.36 2.12
CA LEU A 251 -16.09 -33.84 0.76
C LEU A 251 -14.83 -34.17 -0.08
N SER A 252 -13.73 -34.57 0.57
CA SER A 252 -12.47 -34.90 -0.06
C SER A 252 -11.81 -36.09 0.62
N THR A 253 -10.92 -36.79 -0.10
CA THR A 253 -10.07 -37.83 0.46
C THR A 253 -8.72 -37.27 0.94
N GLN A 254 -8.44 -36.01 0.64
CA GLN A 254 -7.16 -35.40 0.96
C GLN A 254 -7.10 -34.96 2.43
N PRO A 255 -6.05 -35.33 3.18
CA PRO A 255 -5.83 -34.83 4.52
C PRO A 255 -5.10 -33.48 4.45
N LEU A 256 -5.49 -32.57 5.36
CA LEU A 256 -4.72 -31.39 5.69
C LEU A 256 -3.77 -31.75 6.84
N ASN A 257 -2.47 -31.54 6.62
CA ASN A 257 -1.41 -31.79 7.60
C ASN A 257 -0.84 -30.48 8.15
N ASN A 258 -0.19 -30.59 9.30
CA ASN A 258 0.64 -29.52 9.84
C ASN A 258 2.08 -29.64 9.30
N GLU A 259 2.84 -28.54 9.40
CA GLU A 259 4.25 -28.52 9.04
C GLU A 259 5.08 -28.96 10.26
N GLY A 260 5.76 -30.09 10.15
CA GLY A 260 6.56 -30.66 11.23
C GLY A 260 5.77 -31.34 12.36
N ASN A 261 6.50 -31.83 13.36
CA ASN A 261 5.92 -32.47 14.53
C ASN A 261 5.65 -31.43 15.63
N ILE A 262 4.46 -30.81 15.57
CA ILE A 262 4.04 -29.73 16.48
C ILE A 262 2.74 -30.12 17.22
N PRO A 263 2.48 -29.59 18.44
CA PRO A 263 1.39 -29.98 19.32
C PRO A 263 0.04 -29.41 18.85
N CYS A 264 -0.45 -29.86 17.71
CA CYS A 264 -1.67 -29.34 17.09
C CYS A 264 -2.92 -30.16 17.34
N GLU A 265 -2.79 -31.40 17.83
CA GLU A 265 -3.95 -32.21 18.13
C GLU A 265 -4.72 -31.61 19.31
N ASN A 266 -6.01 -31.35 19.08
CA ASN A 266 -6.86 -30.69 20.07
C ASN A 266 -6.27 -29.43 20.73
N ALA A 267 -5.38 -28.74 20.01
CA ALA A 267 -4.72 -27.54 20.51
C ALA A 267 -5.72 -26.42 20.84
N THR A 268 -5.40 -25.56 21.80
CA THR A 268 -6.14 -24.31 22.04
C THR A 268 -5.90 -23.31 20.92
N LEU A 269 -6.75 -22.28 20.78
CA LEU A 269 -6.51 -21.22 19.79
C LEU A 269 -5.14 -20.57 19.96
N LYS A 270 -4.72 -20.33 21.21
CA LYS A 270 -3.42 -19.76 21.55
C LYS A 270 -2.27 -20.62 21.02
N VAL A 271 -2.24 -21.90 21.36
CA VAL A 271 -1.22 -22.85 20.89
C VAL A 271 -1.27 -23.02 19.38
N ALA A 272 -2.47 -23.08 18.81
CA ALA A 272 -2.65 -23.22 17.37
C ALA A 272 -2.09 -22.04 16.57
N LEU A 273 -2.24 -20.80 17.06
CA LEU A 273 -1.67 -19.62 16.40
C LEU A 273 -0.15 -19.55 16.63
N GLN A 274 0.32 -19.87 17.84
CA GLN A 274 1.72 -19.90 18.25
C GLN A 274 2.57 -20.78 17.32
N TYR A 275 2.09 -22.01 17.07
CA TYR A 275 2.78 -22.99 16.24
C TYR A 275 2.24 -23.07 14.80
N SER A 276 1.27 -22.22 14.46
CA SER A 276 0.72 -22.15 13.11
C SER A 276 0.00 -23.43 12.64
N CYS A 277 -0.81 -24.06 13.47
CA CYS A 277 -1.51 -25.32 13.19
C CYS A 277 -2.49 -25.20 12.01
N ASN A 278 -2.21 -25.86 10.89
CA ASN A 278 -3.08 -25.87 9.72
C ASN A 278 -4.39 -26.60 10.00
N THR A 279 -4.32 -27.75 10.68
CA THR A 279 -5.47 -28.61 10.98
C THR A 279 -6.52 -27.89 11.81
N VAL A 280 -6.09 -27.08 12.79
CA VAL A 280 -6.99 -26.27 13.63
C VAL A 280 -7.71 -25.21 12.80
N PHE A 281 -6.97 -24.39 12.05
CA PHE A 281 -7.56 -23.27 11.32
C PHE A 281 -8.34 -23.71 10.07
N GLY A 282 -7.95 -24.83 9.44
CA GLY A 282 -8.75 -25.46 8.39
C GLY A 282 -10.09 -25.94 8.90
N LYS A 283 -10.12 -26.61 10.09
CA LYS A 283 -11.35 -27.03 10.75
C LYS A 283 -12.21 -25.82 11.15
N ILE A 284 -11.64 -24.81 11.77
CA ILE A 284 -12.37 -23.58 12.15
C ILE A 284 -13.05 -22.93 10.94
N SER A 285 -12.34 -22.82 9.83
CA SER A 285 -12.91 -22.27 8.59
C SER A 285 -14.06 -23.12 8.03
N ASP A 286 -13.95 -24.45 8.13
CA ASP A 286 -15.04 -25.35 7.74
C ASP A 286 -16.24 -25.24 8.68
N ASP A 287 -16.02 -25.23 10.01
CA ASP A 287 -17.07 -25.10 11.03
C ASP A 287 -17.85 -23.78 10.90
N LEU A 288 -17.18 -22.68 10.60
CA LEU A 288 -17.80 -21.37 10.38
C LEU A 288 -18.57 -21.31 9.05
N GLY A 289 -18.07 -22.00 8.05
CA GLY A 289 -18.57 -21.93 6.67
C GLY A 289 -18.09 -20.67 5.92
N ASN A 290 -18.23 -20.74 4.59
CA ASN A 290 -17.69 -19.72 3.69
C ASN A 290 -18.32 -18.33 3.91
N ASP A 291 -19.62 -18.24 4.16
CA ASP A 291 -20.33 -16.95 4.29
C ASP A 291 -19.83 -16.16 5.51
N LYS A 292 -19.62 -16.81 6.66
CA LYS A 292 -19.10 -16.14 7.86
C LYS A 292 -17.63 -15.75 7.71
N MET A 293 -16.82 -16.63 7.12
CA MET A 293 -15.41 -16.35 6.83
C MET A 293 -15.27 -15.17 5.88
N LYS A 294 -16.07 -15.13 4.81
CA LYS A 294 -16.08 -14.04 3.83
C LYS A 294 -16.53 -12.72 4.46
N ALA A 295 -17.62 -12.75 5.23
CA ALA A 295 -18.12 -11.56 5.92
C ALA A 295 -17.09 -10.98 6.88
N GLU A 296 -16.34 -11.81 7.59
CA GLU A 296 -15.27 -11.35 8.47
C GLU A 296 -14.08 -10.77 7.69
N ALA A 297 -13.64 -11.43 6.62
CA ALA A 297 -12.60 -10.91 5.74
C ALA A 297 -12.99 -9.55 5.15
N GLU A 298 -14.25 -9.35 4.77
CA GLU A 298 -14.76 -8.08 4.23
C GLU A 298 -14.74 -6.95 5.27
N LYS A 299 -14.93 -7.23 6.55
CA LYS A 299 -14.75 -6.24 7.62
C LYS A 299 -13.29 -5.80 7.72
N PHE A 300 -12.33 -6.68 7.46
CA PHE A 300 -10.90 -6.34 7.36
C PHE A 300 -10.53 -5.63 6.05
N GLY A 301 -11.47 -5.40 5.13
CA GLY A 301 -11.24 -4.67 3.88
C GLY A 301 -11.00 -5.56 2.65
N PHE A 302 -11.08 -6.88 2.76
CA PHE A 302 -11.03 -7.77 1.59
C PHE A 302 -12.21 -7.54 0.64
N ASN A 303 -12.06 -7.94 -0.60
CA ASN A 303 -13.04 -7.83 -1.69
C ASN A 303 -13.39 -6.38 -2.08
N LYS A 304 -12.55 -5.41 -1.71
CA LYS A 304 -12.71 -4.00 -2.06
C LYS A 304 -11.39 -3.39 -2.52
N GLU A 305 -11.46 -2.50 -3.50
CA GLU A 305 -10.33 -1.64 -3.83
C GLU A 305 -10.15 -0.55 -2.77
N ILE A 306 -8.91 -0.20 -2.48
CA ILE A 306 -8.55 0.83 -1.51
C ILE A 306 -7.76 1.92 -2.23
N PHE A 307 -8.07 3.19 -1.95
CA PHE A 307 -7.34 4.36 -2.45
C PHE A 307 -6.68 5.12 -1.30
N ASN A 308 -5.36 5.35 -1.40
CA ASN A 308 -4.55 5.93 -0.31
C ASN A 308 -3.61 7.12 -0.63
N PRO A 309 -3.76 8.02 -1.62
CA PRO A 309 -4.67 8.16 -2.76
C PRO A 309 -4.38 7.22 -3.92
N VAL A 310 -3.21 6.55 -3.95
CA VAL A 310 -2.86 5.57 -4.97
C VAL A 310 -3.77 4.36 -4.86
N ARG A 311 -4.22 3.83 -5.98
CA ARG A 311 -5.06 2.64 -6.02
C ARG A 311 -4.30 1.41 -5.53
N THR A 312 -4.89 0.69 -4.58
CA THR A 312 -4.47 -0.64 -4.13
C THR A 312 -5.39 -1.69 -4.72
N ASP A 313 -4.84 -2.73 -5.34
CA ASP A 313 -5.65 -3.81 -5.89
C ASP A 313 -6.40 -4.54 -4.77
N ALA A 314 -7.64 -4.97 -5.08
CA ALA A 314 -8.47 -5.65 -4.12
C ALA A 314 -7.82 -6.96 -3.66
N SER A 315 -7.68 -7.13 -2.36
CA SER A 315 -7.42 -8.42 -1.75
C SER A 315 -8.70 -9.25 -1.78
N VAL A 316 -8.60 -10.55 -2.02
CA VAL A 316 -9.76 -11.39 -2.31
C VAL A 316 -9.82 -12.54 -1.31
N PHE A 317 -10.94 -12.63 -0.56
CA PHE A 317 -11.38 -13.88 0.06
C PHE A 317 -12.48 -14.48 -0.84
N PRO A 318 -12.30 -15.71 -1.36
CA PRO A 318 -13.19 -16.26 -2.38
C PRO A 318 -14.55 -16.71 -1.81
N LYS A 319 -15.58 -16.69 -2.67
CA LYS A 319 -16.77 -17.51 -2.45
C LYS A 319 -16.48 -18.90 -3.00
N ASP A 320 -16.48 -19.92 -2.14
CA ASP A 320 -15.98 -21.24 -2.51
C ASP A 320 -16.72 -22.38 -1.79
N ASN A 321 -16.47 -23.62 -2.25
CA ASN A 321 -17.00 -24.84 -1.62
C ASN A 321 -16.25 -25.13 -0.29
N ARG A 322 -16.76 -26.09 0.49
CA ARG A 322 -16.25 -26.43 1.82
C ARG A 322 -14.75 -26.76 1.87
N PRO A 323 -14.20 -27.67 1.02
CA PRO A 323 -12.77 -27.97 1.06
C PRO A 323 -11.90 -26.76 0.70
N GLN A 324 -12.31 -25.97 -0.29
CA GLN A 324 -11.59 -24.75 -0.67
C GLN A 324 -11.70 -23.67 0.41
N ASN A 325 -12.88 -23.55 1.08
CA ASN A 325 -13.04 -22.66 2.23
C ASN A 325 -12.10 -23.04 3.39
N ALA A 326 -11.96 -24.32 3.71
CA ALA A 326 -11.01 -24.77 4.73
C ALA A 326 -9.57 -24.36 4.38
N MET A 327 -9.18 -24.49 3.10
CA MET A 327 -7.86 -24.04 2.62
C MET A 327 -7.73 -22.53 2.59
N ALA A 328 -8.79 -21.78 2.21
CA ALA A 328 -8.80 -20.32 2.23
C ALA A 328 -8.64 -19.76 3.65
N GLY A 329 -9.17 -20.45 4.67
CA GLY A 329 -9.00 -20.09 6.08
C GLY A 329 -7.55 -20.19 6.60
N ILE A 330 -6.71 -20.94 5.93
CA ILE A 330 -5.26 -20.97 6.20
C ILE A 330 -4.45 -20.11 5.18
N GLY A 331 -5.15 -19.26 4.41
CA GLY A 331 -4.54 -18.35 3.46
C GLY A 331 -4.04 -18.99 2.17
N GLN A 332 -4.62 -20.13 1.79
CA GLN A 332 -4.32 -20.88 0.57
C GLN A 332 -5.52 -20.85 -0.40
N ALA A 333 -5.59 -21.78 -1.32
CA ALA A 333 -6.59 -21.83 -2.39
C ALA A 333 -6.60 -20.51 -3.21
N SER A 334 -7.77 -19.90 -3.40
CA SER A 334 -7.93 -18.64 -4.15
C SER A 334 -7.86 -17.38 -3.27
N ASN A 335 -7.50 -17.51 -1.98
CA ASN A 335 -7.29 -16.36 -1.10
C ASN A 335 -6.05 -15.57 -1.55
N ARG A 336 -6.21 -14.26 -1.75
CA ARG A 336 -5.14 -13.37 -2.23
C ARG A 336 -5.15 -12.04 -1.44
N ALA A 337 -3.97 -11.58 -1.07
CA ALA A 337 -3.83 -10.32 -0.32
C ALA A 337 -2.64 -9.50 -0.81
N THR A 338 -2.79 -8.17 -0.80
CA THR A 338 -1.67 -7.24 -0.95
C THR A 338 -0.91 -7.11 0.38
N PRO A 339 0.37 -6.75 0.37
CA PRO A 339 1.11 -6.44 1.60
C PRO A 339 0.45 -5.34 2.44
N LEU A 340 -0.08 -4.29 1.82
CA LEU A 340 -0.81 -3.26 2.56
C LEU A 340 -2.03 -3.84 3.28
N GLN A 341 -2.82 -4.69 2.62
CA GLN A 341 -3.98 -5.34 3.26
C GLN A 341 -3.57 -6.16 4.50
N MET A 342 -2.46 -6.87 4.43
CA MET A 342 -1.99 -7.67 5.55
C MET A 342 -1.40 -6.81 6.68
N ALA A 343 -0.80 -5.65 6.36
CA ALA A 343 -0.44 -4.65 7.36
C ALA A 343 -1.68 -4.07 8.06
N MET A 344 -2.76 -3.82 7.31
CA MET A 344 -4.06 -3.37 7.85
C MET A 344 -4.68 -4.40 8.78
N VAL A 345 -4.55 -5.71 8.52
CA VAL A 345 -5.01 -6.78 9.43
C VAL A 345 -4.26 -6.68 10.78
N ALA A 346 -2.92 -6.58 10.75
CA ALA A 346 -2.13 -6.43 11.96
C ALA A 346 -2.45 -5.11 12.70
N ALA A 347 -2.67 -4.03 11.95
CA ALA A 347 -3.03 -2.72 12.50
C ALA A 347 -4.39 -2.75 13.20
N ALA A 348 -5.40 -3.39 12.63
CA ALA A 348 -6.72 -3.51 13.25
C ALA A 348 -6.65 -4.27 14.58
N VAL A 349 -5.89 -5.37 14.65
CA VAL A 349 -5.68 -6.10 15.91
C VAL A 349 -4.98 -5.22 16.93
N ALA A 350 -3.94 -4.49 16.52
CA ALA A 350 -3.16 -3.59 17.39
C ALA A 350 -3.93 -2.35 17.87
N ASN A 351 -5.05 -2.00 17.22
CA ASN A 351 -5.89 -0.83 17.50
C ASN A 351 -7.27 -1.22 18.09
N ASP A 352 -7.28 -2.20 18.99
CA ASP A 352 -8.48 -2.70 19.65
C ASP A 352 -9.63 -3.03 18.68
N GLY A 353 -9.25 -3.61 17.55
CA GLY A 353 -10.16 -4.08 16.51
C GLY A 353 -10.65 -2.99 15.54
N LYS A 354 -10.22 -1.73 15.66
CA LYS A 354 -10.57 -0.65 14.74
C LYS A 354 -9.66 -0.66 13.52
N LEU A 355 -10.25 -0.74 12.35
CA LEU A 355 -9.54 -0.62 11.09
C LEU A 355 -9.63 0.81 10.58
N MET A 356 -8.49 1.48 10.47
CA MET A 356 -8.40 2.82 9.89
C MET A 356 -8.17 2.76 8.39
N LYS A 357 -8.71 3.75 7.67
CA LYS A 357 -8.50 3.90 6.23
C LYS A 357 -7.04 4.31 5.97
N PRO A 358 -6.30 3.58 5.13
CA PRO A 358 -4.90 3.91 4.87
C PRO A 358 -4.78 5.18 4.04
N TYR A 359 -3.78 6.03 4.34
CA TYR A 359 -3.43 7.20 3.55
C TYR A 359 -1.94 7.48 3.62
N MET A 360 -1.37 8.10 2.56
CA MET A 360 0.05 8.43 2.48
C MET A 360 0.35 9.92 2.26
N VAL A 361 -0.66 10.75 2.00
CA VAL A 361 -0.53 12.21 1.92
C VAL A 361 -1.10 12.81 3.20
N ASP A 362 -0.24 13.48 3.99
CA ASP A 362 -0.67 14.18 5.21
C ASP A 362 -1.27 15.54 4.85
N GLN A 363 -0.54 16.34 4.06
CA GLN A 363 -1.01 17.66 3.69
C GLN A 363 -0.47 18.11 2.32
N LEU A 364 -1.21 19.00 1.70
CA LEU A 364 -0.80 19.73 0.51
C LEU A 364 -0.49 21.17 0.90
N GLN A 365 0.63 21.70 0.42
CA GLN A 365 1.11 23.05 0.75
C GLN A 365 1.25 23.91 -0.49
N ALA A 366 0.97 25.19 -0.34
CA ALA A 366 1.33 26.22 -1.31
C ALA A 366 2.86 26.42 -1.37
N PRO A 367 3.39 27.13 -2.39
CA PRO A 367 4.83 27.42 -2.48
C PRO A 367 5.39 28.21 -1.28
N ASN A 368 4.56 29.02 -0.63
CA ASN A 368 4.87 29.78 0.59
C ASN A 368 4.74 28.95 1.88
N LEU A 369 4.49 27.61 1.76
CA LEU A 369 4.29 26.62 2.81
C LEU A 369 2.94 26.71 3.54
N ASP A 370 2.02 27.56 3.12
CA ASP A 370 0.65 27.56 3.66
C ASP A 370 -0.06 26.24 3.37
N VAL A 371 -0.76 25.70 4.36
CA VAL A 371 -1.47 24.44 4.23
C VAL A 371 -2.77 24.63 3.47
N LEU A 372 -2.85 24.04 2.29
CA LEU A 372 -4.05 24.06 1.43
C LEU A 372 -5.07 23.00 1.81
N SER A 373 -4.62 21.84 2.24
CA SER A 373 -5.46 20.77 2.78
C SER A 373 -4.65 19.84 3.67
N LYS A 374 -5.33 19.23 4.65
CA LYS A 374 -4.75 18.24 5.56
C LYS A 374 -5.68 17.04 5.66
N THR A 375 -5.12 15.84 5.51
CA THR A 375 -5.86 14.59 5.64
C THR A 375 -6.26 14.37 7.09
N GLN A 376 -7.52 14.01 7.32
CA GLN A 376 -8.02 13.60 8.63
C GLN A 376 -8.12 12.08 8.69
N PRO A 377 -7.64 11.44 9.77
CA PRO A 377 -7.81 10.01 9.96
C PRO A 377 -9.28 9.60 9.96
N GLU A 378 -9.61 8.55 9.23
CA GLU A 378 -10.97 8.03 9.06
C GLU A 378 -11.03 6.55 9.46
N GLN A 379 -11.98 6.17 10.30
CA GLN A 379 -12.24 4.76 10.60
C GLN A 379 -12.98 4.11 9.43
N MET A 380 -12.45 3.02 8.92
CA MET A 380 -13.03 2.26 7.81
C MET A 380 -14.07 1.25 8.28
N SER A 381 -13.77 0.54 9.38
CA SER A 381 -14.63 -0.51 9.94
C SER A 381 -14.23 -0.86 11.38
N GLN A 382 -14.99 -1.78 11.98
CA GLN A 382 -14.67 -2.43 13.26
C GLN A 382 -14.72 -3.96 13.04
N PRO A 383 -13.65 -4.58 12.48
CA PRO A 383 -13.64 -6.01 12.23
C PRO A 383 -13.84 -6.85 13.49
N VAL A 384 -13.24 -6.44 14.59
CA VAL A 384 -13.20 -7.21 15.83
C VAL A 384 -13.60 -6.32 17.00
N SER A 385 -14.34 -6.86 17.95
CA SER A 385 -14.61 -6.20 19.24
C SER A 385 -13.30 -5.99 20.01
N ALA A 386 -13.22 -4.94 20.85
CA ALA A 386 -12.01 -4.65 21.64
C ALA A 386 -11.58 -5.84 22.51
N ALA A 387 -12.54 -6.53 23.14
CA ALA A 387 -12.27 -7.71 23.97
C ALA A 387 -11.63 -8.86 23.16
N ASN A 388 -12.12 -9.11 21.94
CA ASN A 388 -11.55 -10.15 21.09
C ASN A 388 -10.25 -9.70 20.42
N ALA A 389 -10.08 -8.41 20.12
CA ALA A 389 -8.80 -7.86 19.67
C ALA A 389 -7.69 -8.07 20.70
N GLN A 390 -7.97 -7.85 21.99
CA GLN A 390 -7.02 -8.12 23.08
C GLN A 390 -6.66 -9.61 23.20
N LYS A 391 -7.61 -10.52 22.94
CA LYS A 391 -7.33 -11.96 22.85
C LYS A 391 -6.39 -12.27 21.67
N LEU A 392 -6.66 -11.67 20.50
CA LEU A 392 -5.79 -11.79 19.31
C LEU A 392 -4.41 -11.22 19.55
N GLN A 393 -4.32 -10.06 20.22
CA GLN A 393 -3.03 -9.46 20.62
C GLN A 393 -2.21 -10.46 21.45
N LYS A 394 -2.79 -11.03 22.52
CA LYS A 394 -2.12 -12.05 23.33
C LYS A 394 -1.62 -13.22 22.49
N MET A 395 -2.47 -13.76 21.60
CA MET A 395 -2.05 -14.87 20.74
C MET A 395 -0.89 -14.49 19.82
N MET A 396 -0.93 -13.31 19.19
CA MET A 396 0.15 -12.81 18.33
C MET A 396 1.44 -12.51 19.11
N GLU A 397 1.34 -12.08 20.36
CA GLU A 397 2.47 -11.89 21.25
C GLU A 397 3.17 -13.22 21.59
N PHE A 398 2.40 -14.31 21.82
CA PHE A 398 2.96 -15.65 22.01
C PHE A 398 3.68 -16.19 20.76
N VAL A 399 3.23 -15.85 19.55
CA VAL A 399 3.95 -16.20 18.32
C VAL A 399 5.36 -15.63 18.32
N VAL A 400 5.55 -14.42 18.85
CA VAL A 400 6.83 -13.73 18.87
C VAL A 400 7.66 -14.09 20.11
N SER A 401 7.03 -14.24 21.28
CA SER A 401 7.78 -14.55 22.51
C SER A 401 8.32 -15.97 22.53
N ASP A 402 7.53 -16.95 22.08
CA ASP A 402 7.85 -18.38 22.23
C ASP A 402 7.27 -19.24 21.07
N GLY A 403 7.15 -18.67 19.88
CA GLY A 403 6.59 -19.35 18.72
C GLY A 403 7.45 -19.23 17.46
N THR A 404 6.78 -19.23 16.32
CA THR A 404 7.44 -19.21 15.00
C THR A 404 8.03 -17.84 14.62
N GLY A 405 7.73 -16.76 15.38
CA GLY A 405 8.10 -15.38 15.09
C GLY A 405 9.21 -14.79 15.96
N THR A 406 9.97 -15.58 16.69
CA THR A 406 10.97 -15.12 17.68
C THR A 406 12.04 -14.18 17.12
N SER A 407 12.34 -14.25 15.83
CA SER A 407 13.27 -13.34 15.13
C SER A 407 12.79 -11.87 15.11
N ALA A 408 11.51 -11.61 15.38
CA ALA A 408 10.95 -10.25 15.46
C ALA A 408 11.03 -9.64 16.88
N GLN A 409 11.58 -10.32 17.85
CA GLN A 409 11.72 -9.78 19.22
C GLN A 409 12.57 -8.52 19.23
N ILE A 410 12.08 -7.48 19.94
CA ILE A 410 12.79 -6.23 20.21
C ILE A 410 12.96 -6.11 21.72
N PRO A 411 14.19 -5.99 22.25
CA PRO A 411 14.42 -5.88 23.70
C PRO A 411 13.62 -4.72 24.31
N GLY A 412 12.86 -5.02 25.38
CA GLY A 412 12.05 -4.03 26.10
C GLY A 412 10.78 -3.57 25.38
N VAL A 413 10.39 -4.21 24.26
CA VAL A 413 9.19 -3.88 23.49
C VAL A 413 8.30 -5.10 23.36
N THR A 414 7.01 -4.95 23.60
CA THR A 414 6.02 -5.99 23.29
C THR A 414 5.73 -5.99 21.79
N VAL A 415 6.02 -7.11 21.14
CA VAL A 415 5.78 -7.32 19.71
C VAL A 415 4.79 -8.46 19.53
N GLY A 416 3.72 -8.20 18.81
CA GLY A 416 2.81 -9.24 18.31
C GLY A 416 3.06 -9.51 16.83
N GLY A 417 2.96 -10.77 16.40
CA GLY A 417 3.18 -11.09 15.00
C GLY A 417 2.61 -12.44 14.57
N LYS A 418 2.66 -12.71 13.27
CA LYS A 418 2.32 -14.00 12.67
C LYS A 418 3.19 -14.26 11.44
N THR A 419 3.85 -15.40 11.43
CA THR A 419 4.59 -15.91 10.28
C THR A 419 3.67 -16.55 9.25
N GLY A 420 4.09 -16.54 8.00
CA GLY A 420 3.45 -17.27 6.91
C GLY A 420 4.47 -17.86 5.96
N THR A 421 4.16 -19.03 5.46
CA THR A 421 4.83 -19.67 4.34
C THR A 421 3.72 -20.08 3.38
N ALA A 422 3.64 -19.41 2.22
CA ALA A 422 2.52 -19.60 1.31
C ALA A 422 2.96 -20.36 0.06
N GLN A 423 2.42 -21.55 -0.11
CA GLN A 423 2.70 -22.39 -1.30
C GLN A 423 2.00 -21.83 -2.53
N HIS A 424 2.61 -21.99 -3.69
CA HIS A 424 2.03 -21.60 -4.97
C HIS A 424 2.58 -22.43 -6.16
N GLY A 425 2.00 -22.20 -7.33
CA GLY A 425 2.31 -22.97 -8.55
C GLY A 425 1.54 -24.30 -8.62
N VAL A 426 1.54 -24.92 -9.80
CA VAL A 426 0.88 -26.23 -10.01
C VAL A 426 1.60 -27.27 -9.17
N GLY A 427 0.85 -27.98 -8.30
CA GLY A 427 1.45 -28.96 -7.38
C GLY A 427 2.45 -28.37 -6.39
N ASN A 428 2.32 -27.08 -6.05
CA ASN A 428 3.25 -26.35 -5.17
C ASN A 428 4.69 -26.26 -5.71
N SER A 429 4.87 -26.23 -7.03
CA SER A 429 6.19 -26.23 -7.68
C SER A 429 6.98 -24.92 -7.49
N GLY A 430 6.30 -23.81 -7.23
CA GLY A 430 6.95 -22.51 -6.98
C GLY A 430 7.63 -22.47 -5.61
N ASN A 431 8.69 -21.68 -5.47
CA ASN A 431 9.26 -21.38 -4.16
C ASN A 431 8.23 -20.65 -3.30
N PRO A 432 7.99 -21.07 -2.06
CA PRO A 432 6.95 -20.46 -1.24
C PRO A 432 7.23 -18.97 -0.96
N TYR A 433 6.17 -18.18 -0.80
CA TYR A 433 6.30 -16.81 -0.34
C TYR A 433 6.51 -16.78 1.18
N ALA A 434 7.54 -16.07 1.63
CA ALA A 434 7.78 -15.86 3.06
C ALA A 434 7.05 -14.60 3.52
N TRP A 435 6.15 -14.74 4.48
CA TRP A 435 5.35 -13.66 5.03
C TRP A 435 5.60 -13.44 6.52
N PHE A 436 5.53 -12.18 6.94
CA PHE A 436 5.41 -11.81 8.35
C PHE A 436 4.53 -10.58 8.50
N ILE A 437 3.53 -10.66 9.37
CA ILE A 437 2.75 -9.49 9.80
C ILE A 437 2.94 -9.27 11.29
N SER A 438 3.03 -8.02 11.72
CA SER A 438 3.38 -7.69 13.10
C SER A 438 2.96 -6.28 13.48
N TYR A 439 3.00 -6.03 14.78
CA TYR A 439 2.93 -4.69 15.38
C TYR A 439 3.88 -4.61 16.57
N ALA A 440 4.26 -3.39 16.96
CA ALA A 440 5.04 -3.14 18.18
C ALA A 440 4.31 -2.16 19.08
N LYS A 441 4.29 -2.42 20.39
CA LYS A 441 3.68 -1.56 21.41
C LYS A 441 4.69 -0.56 21.98
N ALA A 442 4.23 0.66 22.22
CA ALA A 442 4.92 1.69 22.99
C ALA A 442 3.94 2.20 24.07
N GLY A 443 4.11 1.75 25.32
CA GLY A 443 3.10 1.91 26.35
C GLY A 443 1.79 1.19 25.98
N ASP A 444 0.68 1.89 26.10
CA ASP A 444 -0.66 1.35 25.83
C ASP A 444 -1.07 1.40 24.36
N SER A 445 -0.26 1.95 23.48
CA SER A 445 -0.56 2.08 22.05
C SER A 445 0.46 1.37 21.17
N SER A 446 0.07 1.07 19.93
CA SER A 446 0.96 0.53 18.91
C SER A 446 1.21 1.59 17.84
N PRO A 447 2.41 2.20 17.79
CA PRO A 447 2.70 3.24 16.80
C PRO A 447 2.95 2.70 15.39
N VAL A 448 3.09 1.39 15.22
CA VAL A 448 3.41 0.77 13.95
C VAL A 448 2.88 -0.66 13.84
N ALA A 449 2.32 -0.98 12.69
CA ALA A 449 2.08 -2.35 12.21
C ALA A 449 2.75 -2.53 10.86
N VAL A 450 3.30 -3.72 10.60
CA VAL A 450 4.13 -4.01 9.43
C VAL A 450 3.70 -5.32 8.80
N ALA A 451 3.67 -5.36 7.48
CA ALA A 451 3.63 -6.60 6.71
C ALA A 451 4.84 -6.66 5.77
N VAL A 452 5.48 -7.81 5.72
CA VAL A 452 6.59 -8.12 4.82
C VAL A 452 6.24 -9.36 4.03
N VAL A 453 6.46 -9.31 2.73
CA VAL A 453 6.44 -10.48 1.84
C VAL A 453 7.74 -10.58 1.06
N ILE A 454 8.33 -11.76 1.02
CA ILE A 454 9.43 -12.12 0.14
C ILE A 454 8.87 -13.11 -0.89
N GLU A 455 8.87 -12.69 -2.15
CA GLU A 455 8.39 -13.45 -3.29
C GLU A 455 9.48 -14.41 -3.82
N GLY A 456 10.74 -13.95 -3.81
CA GLY A 456 11.88 -14.69 -4.27
C GLY A 456 13.15 -14.29 -3.53
N SER A 457 14.03 -15.24 -3.33
CA SER A 457 15.36 -15.08 -2.74
C SER A 457 16.26 -16.21 -3.25
N ASP A 458 17.57 -16.06 -3.09
CA ASP A 458 18.57 -17.10 -3.41
C ASP A 458 18.61 -18.23 -2.36
N THR A 459 17.69 -18.18 -1.38
CA THR A 459 17.59 -19.17 -0.30
C THR A 459 17.01 -20.49 -0.83
N THR A 460 17.53 -21.61 -0.34
CA THR A 460 16.99 -22.94 -0.67
C THR A 460 15.52 -23.05 -0.21
N ARG A 461 14.72 -23.81 -0.96
CA ARG A 461 13.26 -23.93 -0.70
C ARG A 461 12.91 -24.24 0.75
N ASP A 462 13.66 -25.16 1.37
CA ASP A 462 13.39 -25.63 2.74
C ASP A 462 13.71 -24.57 3.82
N ASP A 463 14.52 -23.58 3.47
CA ASP A 463 14.87 -22.46 4.34
C ASP A 463 13.99 -21.22 4.14
N ILE A 464 13.08 -21.24 3.15
CA ILE A 464 12.15 -20.15 2.91
C ILE A 464 11.02 -20.19 3.96
N ALA A 465 11.15 -19.36 4.98
CA ALA A 465 10.17 -19.25 6.05
C ALA A 465 10.01 -17.79 6.48
N GLY A 466 8.76 -17.40 6.80
CA GLY A 466 8.45 -16.03 7.25
C GLY A 466 9.26 -15.59 8.47
N GLY A 467 9.46 -16.49 9.43
CA GLY A 467 10.27 -16.22 10.62
C GLY A 467 11.76 -15.99 10.34
N LYS A 468 12.30 -16.61 9.29
CA LYS A 468 13.72 -16.47 8.91
C LYS A 468 13.97 -15.25 8.03
N LEU A 469 13.12 -15.01 7.00
CA LEU A 469 13.37 -14.01 5.95
C LEU A 469 12.60 -12.71 6.16
N ALA A 470 11.35 -12.77 6.61
CA ALA A 470 10.47 -11.59 6.68
C ALA A 470 10.44 -10.95 8.08
N ALA A 471 10.49 -11.74 9.15
CA ALA A 471 10.41 -11.23 10.52
C ALA A 471 11.59 -10.30 10.91
N PRO A 472 12.86 -10.55 10.52
CA PRO A 472 13.95 -9.61 10.80
C PRO A 472 13.73 -8.24 10.14
N ILE A 473 13.22 -8.21 8.90
CA ILE A 473 12.92 -6.97 8.19
C ILE A 473 11.82 -6.17 8.92
N ALA A 474 10.74 -6.86 9.32
CA ALA A 474 9.66 -6.22 10.08
C ALA A 474 10.16 -5.67 11.44
N LYS A 475 11.05 -6.40 12.14
CA LYS A 475 11.71 -5.94 13.35
C LYS A 475 12.44 -4.62 13.14
N ASP A 476 13.28 -4.53 12.09
CA ASP A 476 14.09 -3.34 11.81
C ASP A 476 13.19 -2.13 11.48
N VAL A 477 12.12 -2.35 10.72
CA VAL A 477 11.13 -1.30 10.42
C VAL A 477 10.40 -0.83 11.68
N MET A 478 9.92 -1.76 12.52
CA MET A 478 9.26 -1.40 13.78
C MET A 478 10.22 -0.64 14.70
N LYS A 479 11.46 -1.08 14.81
CA LYS A 479 12.49 -0.42 15.60
C LYS A 479 12.77 1.00 15.09
N ALA A 480 12.89 1.20 13.78
CA ALA A 480 13.10 2.52 13.18
C ALA A 480 11.98 3.50 13.53
N VAL A 481 10.71 3.05 13.48
CA VAL A 481 9.57 3.88 13.89
C VAL A 481 9.60 4.21 15.39
N LEU A 482 9.92 3.23 16.24
CA LEU A 482 9.99 3.43 17.69
C LEU A 482 11.11 4.42 18.07
N ASP A 483 12.27 4.31 17.42
CA ASP A 483 13.43 5.17 17.69
C ASP A 483 13.21 6.60 17.17
N SER A 484 12.44 6.79 16.08
CA SER A 484 12.12 8.11 15.55
C SER A 484 11.13 8.91 16.42
N LYS A 485 10.51 8.29 17.43
CA LYS A 485 9.57 8.93 18.36
C LYS A 485 10.21 9.28 19.72
N LYS A 486 11.46 8.91 19.94
CA LYS A 486 12.26 9.30 21.11
C LYS A 486 12.86 10.67 20.89
#